data_724e03648b872dc8d670bcaa0a4ea06a
#
_entry.id   724e03648b872dc8d670bcaa0a4ea06a
#
_cell.length_a   1.000
_cell.length_b   1.000
_cell.length_c   1.000
_cell.angle_alpha   90.00
_cell.angle_beta   90.00
_cell.angle_gamma   90.00
#
_symmetry.space_group_name_H-M   'P 1'
#
loop_
_entity.id
_entity.type
_entity.pdbx_description
1 polymer ?
#
loop_
_entity_poly.entity_id
_entity_poly.type
_entity_poly.pdbx_seq_one_letter_code
_entity_poly.pdbx_strand_id
1 'polypeptide(L)'
;MRHIERVARGVASEDEVDSVLGVLIELLEIACDEQVVLLVDGYDAAWLGRASARGASGADPAGLLDRVLFDAVAAAGHSLRFACLMGECPGPAEAALSSRGCSYCLTTPLSAWCDRCFGFSDAEVEALLNHAGREEYLDDAREWLEGYRFGRAYCSSPARVIGFLDRGCTAPVRADLYGYADCLSRVVAGWNLERLSVLFDLLEAHGCAEVPLCLGTAELDVSPDDGMWTALYLSGFLTTDMTEEPEHGNRLRALRLPNNELRQALRLVIVEWFECAAEDIRDVDAFRDGLCRGDEDTVRRALSRILGDAGIGATDPDAPLPYHLLLQGLCFGLPGYANPASRRKCGADRWDIQVFPTGAVFDVADTIGMLDE
;
A
#
# COMPACT_ATOMS: atom_id res chain seq x y z
N MET A 1 13.65 39.46 11.98
CA MET A 1 12.30 40.00 11.66
C MET A 1 12.11 40.42 10.22
N ARG A 2 12.89 41.39 9.66
CA ARG A 2 12.72 41.85 8.24
C ARG A 2 12.79 40.71 7.20
N HIS A 3 13.64 39.73 7.42
CA HIS A 3 13.80 38.56 6.54
C HIS A 3 12.49 37.74 6.46
N ILE A 4 11.94 37.33 7.59
CA ILE A 4 10.68 36.56 7.67
C ILE A 4 9.50 37.36 7.08
N GLU A 5 9.45 38.68 7.35
CA GLU A 5 8.42 39.54 6.76
C GLU A 5 8.50 39.60 5.23
N ARG A 6 9.70 39.58 4.64
CA ARG A 6 9.88 39.57 3.18
C ARG A 6 9.44 38.26 2.56
N VAL A 7 9.76 37.11 3.20
CA VAL A 7 9.27 35.79 2.78
C VAL A 7 7.74 35.72 2.88
N ALA A 8 7.17 36.16 3.99
CA ALA A 8 5.72 36.16 4.18
C ALA A 8 4.97 37.05 3.16
N ARG A 9 5.60 38.09 2.64
CA ARG A 9 5.05 38.97 1.58
C ARG A 9 5.35 38.50 0.16
N GLY A 10 6.07 37.40 -0.02
CA GLY A 10 6.43 36.87 -1.33
C GLY A 10 7.42 37.76 -2.12
N VAL A 11 8.23 38.59 -1.44
CA VAL A 11 9.21 39.49 -2.03
C VAL A 11 10.66 39.16 -1.63
N ALA A 12 10.86 37.98 -1.09
CA ALA A 12 12.18 37.47 -0.68
C ALA A 12 12.98 36.97 -1.89
N SER A 13 14.32 37.03 -1.78
CA SER A 13 15.22 36.32 -2.70
C SER A 13 15.24 34.81 -2.41
N GLU A 14 15.79 34.01 -3.33
CA GLU A 14 15.93 32.58 -3.12
C GLU A 14 16.75 32.27 -1.84
N ASP A 15 17.89 32.92 -1.65
CA ASP A 15 18.73 32.77 -0.44
C ASP A 15 17.97 33.12 0.85
N GLU A 16 17.05 34.08 0.79
CA GLU A 16 16.20 34.44 1.92
C GLU A 16 15.14 33.36 2.21
N VAL A 17 14.65 32.70 1.17
CA VAL A 17 13.72 31.56 1.32
C VAL A 17 14.46 30.36 1.88
N ASP A 18 15.62 30.01 1.32
CA ASP A 18 16.40 28.86 1.74
C ASP A 18 16.81 28.94 3.24
N SER A 19 17.12 30.12 3.75
CA SER A 19 17.56 30.32 5.15
C SER A 19 16.44 30.63 6.12
N VAL A 20 15.17 30.74 5.69
CA VAL A 20 14.07 31.26 6.54
C VAL A 20 13.81 30.41 7.78
N LEU A 21 13.87 29.08 7.66
CA LEU A 21 13.60 28.18 8.77
C LEU A 21 14.70 28.23 9.83
N GLY A 22 15.98 28.28 9.41
CA GLY A 22 17.10 28.44 10.33
C GLY A 22 17.01 29.76 11.11
N VAL A 23 16.75 30.88 10.42
CA VAL A 23 16.52 32.18 11.07
C VAL A 23 15.33 32.14 12.03
N LEU A 24 14.25 31.46 11.69
CA LEU A 24 13.11 31.32 12.58
C LEU A 24 13.46 30.54 13.85
N ILE A 25 14.19 29.44 13.75
CA ILE A 25 14.66 28.64 14.89
C ILE A 25 15.51 29.51 15.84
N GLU A 26 16.49 30.22 15.31
CA GLU A 26 17.33 31.11 16.12
C GLU A 26 16.54 32.23 16.82
N LEU A 27 15.60 32.85 16.10
CA LEU A 27 14.76 33.90 16.69
C LEU A 27 13.83 33.39 17.77
N LEU A 28 13.29 32.19 17.62
CA LEU A 28 12.44 31.55 18.64
C LEU A 28 13.24 31.20 19.89
N GLU A 29 14.45 30.65 19.75
CA GLU A 29 15.35 30.39 20.86
C GLU A 29 15.63 31.69 21.65
N ILE A 30 16.05 32.77 20.96
CA ILE A 30 16.35 34.06 21.57
C ILE A 30 15.10 34.66 22.26
N ALA A 31 13.93 34.54 21.66
CA ALA A 31 12.71 35.12 22.17
C ALA A 31 12.13 34.39 23.39
N CYS A 32 12.28 33.07 23.39
CA CYS A 32 11.72 32.21 24.45
C CYS A 32 12.76 31.80 25.53
N ASP A 33 14.05 31.99 25.26
CA ASP A 33 15.16 31.51 26.08
C ASP A 33 15.11 29.98 26.29
N GLU A 34 14.61 29.26 25.25
CA GLU A 34 14.46 27.80 25.27
C GLU A 34 14.79 27.23 23.90
N GLN A 35 15.31 25.98 23.88
CA GLN A 35 15.57 25.25 22.63
C GLN A 35 14.28 24.95 21.89
N VAL A 36 14.33 25.05 20.56
CA VAL A 36 13.20 24.78 19.68
C VAL A 36 12.99 23.27 19.46
N VAL A 37 11.76 22.84 19.41
CA VAL A 37 11.35 21.53 18.89
C VAL A 37 10.74 21.73 17.52
N LEU A 38 11.28 21.04 16.52
CA LEU A 38 10.77 21.09 15.14
C LEU A 38 9.99 19.82 14.84
N LEU A 39 8.71 19.97 14.51
CA LEU A 39 7.83 18.87 14.09
C LEU A 39 7.39 19.12 12.65
N VAL A 40 7.66 18.16 11.77
CA VAL A 40 7.30 18.24 10.34
C VAL A 40 6.53 17.00 9.97
N ASP A 41 5.30 17.19 9.46
CA ASP A 41 4.45 16.13 8.97
C ASP A 41 4.42 16.16 7.42
N GLY A 42 4.50 14.98 6.79
CA GLY A 42 4.50 14.84 5.34
C GLY A 42 5.71 15.49 4.66
N TYR A 43 6.89 15.44 5.28
CA TYR A 43 8.11 16.07 4.73
C TYR A 43 8.45 15.58 3.32
N ASP A 44 8.06 14.38 2.97
CA ASP A 44 8.36 13.67 1.71
C ASP A 44 7.31 13.90 0.61
N ALA A 45 6.24 14.64 0.87
CA ALA A 45 5.20 14.95 -0.11
C ALA A 45 5.76 15.55 -1.41
N ALA A 46 6.86 16.31 -1.34
CA ALA A 46 7.53 16.88 -2.50
C ALA A 46 8.17 15.82 -3.40
N TRP A 47 8.64 14.69 -2.85
CA TRP A 47 9.17 13.55 -3.61
C TRP A 47 8.06 12.65 -4.14
N LEU A 48 7.04 12.37 -3.33
CA LEU A 48 5.88 11.57 -3.71
C LEU A 48 5.08 12.25 -4.82
N GLY A 49 4.92 13.57 -4.77
CA GLY A 49 4.27 14.37 -5.80
C GLY A 49 5.01 14.39 -7.15
N ARG A 50 6.32 14.19 -7.17
CA ARG A 50 7.11 14.13 -8.43
C ARG A 50 6.72 12.96 -9.33
N ALA A 51 6.31 11.84 -8.77
CA ALA A 51 5.83 10.71 -9.55
C ALA A 51 4.57 11.06 -10.35
N SER A 52 3.75 11.99 -9.84
CA SER A 52 2.50 12.43 -10.48
C SER A 52 2.66 13.66 -11.39
N ALA A 53 3.68 14.50 -11.19
CA ALA A 53 3.82 15.83 -11.78
C ALA A 53 4.91 15.92 -12.88
N ARG A 54 5.25 14.85 -13.58
CA ARG A 54 6.14 14.92 -14.74
C ARG A 54 5.51 15.74 -15.88
N GLY A 55 5.41 17.05 -15.71
CA GLY A 55 4.91 17.92 -16.77
C GLY A 55 4.62 19.37 -16.42
N ALA A 56 4.68 19.79 -15.18
CA ALA A 56 4.33 21.16 -14.81
C ALA A 56 5.52 21.90 -14.16
N SER A 57 5.99 22.92 -14.86
CA SER A 57 6.80 24.03 -14.33
C SER A 57 8.16 23.67 -13.71
N GLY A 58 9.24 24.29 -14.20
CA GLY A 58 10.65 24.07 -13.84
C GLY A 58 11.07 24.30 -12.38
N ALA A 59 10.17 24.27 -11.42
CA ALA A 59 10.44 24.27 -9.99
C ALA A 59 10.87 22.87 -9.53
N ASP A 60 11.91 22.79 -8.71
CA ASP A 60 12.37 21.59 -8.02
C ASP A 60 11.95 21.62 -6.54
N PRO A 61 10.72 21.14 -6.21
CA PRO A 61 10.22 21.22 -4.83
C PRO A 61 11.05 20.40 -3.84
N ALA A 62 11.64 19.30 -4.28
CA ALA A 62 12.47 18.46 -3.42
C ALA A 62 13.82 19.13 -3.15
N GLY A 63 14.44 19.76 -4.15
CA GLY A 63 15.64 20.55 -3.94
C GLY A 63 15.40 21.78 -3.05
N LEU A 64 14.23 22.41 -3.13
CA LEU A 64 13.85 23.48 -2.23
C LEU A 64 13.72 22.96 -0.78
N LEU A 65 13.03 21.82 -0.59
CA LEU A 65 12.86 21.23 0.73
C LEU A 65 14.21 20.79 1.33
N ASP A 66 15.10 20.25 0.49
CA ASP A 66 16.46 19.89 0.91
C ASP A 66 17.20 21.10 1.51
N ARG A 67 17.17 22.24 0.82
CA ARG A 67 17.82 23.46 1.29
C ARG A 67 17.10 24.09 2.51
N VAL A 68 15.78 24.21 2.46
CA VAL A 68 15.02 24.89 3.52
C VAL A 68 14.98 24.07 4.80
N LEU A 69 14.73 22.75 4.71
CA LEU A 69 14.53 21.90 5.89
C LEU A 69 15.84 21.30 6.40
N PHE A 70 16.56 20.57 5.56
CA PHE A 70 17.70 19.79 6.03
C PHE A 70 18.93 20.65 6.32
N ASP A 71 19.14 21.74 5.55
CA ASP A 71 20.20 22.70 5.89
C ASP A 71 19.90 23.43 7.21
N ALA A 72 18.62 23.78 7.45
CA ALA A 72 18.24 24.42 8.71
C ALA A 72 18.42 23.45 9.91
N VAL A 73 18.02 22.18 9.79
CA VAL A 73 18.21 21.17 10.83
C VAL A 73 19.71 20.96 11.11
N ALA A 74 20.54 20.88 10.07
CA ALA A 74 21.97 20.69 10.21
C ALA A 74 22.68 21.91 10.82
N ALA A 75 22.24 23.13 10.48
CA ALA A 75 22.84 24.38 10.95
C ALA A 75 22.36 24.80 12.35
N ALA A 76 21.18 24.36 12.78
CA ALA A 76 20.54 24.85 14.02
C ALA A 76 21.34 24.57 15.31
N GLY A 77 22.22 23.56 15.31
CA GLY A 77 23.14 23.30 16.42
C GLY A 77 22.42 23.20 17.79
N HIS A 78 22.81 24.06 18.74
CA HIS A 78 22.26 24.09 20.09
C HIS A 78 20.84 24.70 20.17
N SER A 79 20.44 25.47 19.16
CA SER A 79 19.12 26.12 19.13
C SER A 79 17.99 25.12 18.93
N LEU A 80 18.28 23.93 18.38
CA LEU A 80 17.33 22.85 18.17
C LEU A 80 17.51 21.74 19.21
N ARG A 81 16.46 21.48 19.99
CA ARG A 81 16.46 20.37 20.95
C ARG A 81 16.36 19.02 20.23
N PHE A 82 15.43 18.90 19.29
CA PHE A 82 15.31 17.81 18.33
C PHE A 82 14.37 18.21 17.18
N ALA A 83 14.50 17.50 16.07
CA ALA A 83 13.52 17.51 14.98
C ALA A 83 12.86 16.14 14.86
N CYS A 84 11.55 16.12 14.64
CA CYS A 84 10.79 14.93 14.29
C CYS A 84 10.19 15.12 12.90
N LEU A 85 10.63 14.30 11.96
CA LEU A 85 10.18 14.33 10.59
C LEU A 85 9.33 13.07 10.33
N MET A 86 8.07 13.25 9.98
CA MET A 86 7.12 12.17 9.69
C MET A 86 6.83 12.15 8.19
N GLY A 87 6.81 10.95 7.59
CA GLY A 87 6.54 10.74 6.17
C GLY A 87 6.44 9.26 5.83
N GLU A 88 6.15 8.97 4.58
CA GLU A 88 6.00 7.60 4.06
C GLU A 88 7.32 7.04 3.50
N CYS A 89 8.25 7.91 3.09
CA CYS A 89 9.50 7.52 2.43
C CYS A 89 10.72 8.04 3.20
N PRO A 90 11.45 7.19 3.96
CA PRO A 90 12.58 7.62 4.78
C PRO A 90 13.82 7.99 3.97
N GLY A 91 14.04 7.36 2.81
CA GLY A 91 15.27 7.45 2.04
C GLY A 91 15.78 8.87 1.77
N PRO A 92 14.98 9.83 1.29
CA PRO A 92 15.42 11.19 1.05
C PRO A 92 15.93 11.90 2.31
N ALA A 93 15.25 11.74 3.45
CA ALA A 93 15.67 12.34 4.71
C ALA A 93 16.96 11.72 5.23
N GLU A 94 17.09 10.40 5.19
CA GLU A 94 18.30 9.71 5.58
C GLU A 94 19.51 10.16 4.77
N ALA A 95 19.39 10.23 3.43
CA ALA A 95 20.45 10.70 2.55
C ALA A 95 20.85 12.14 2.89
N ALA A 96 19.86 13.02 3.05
CA ALA A 96 20.07 14.43 3.35
C ALA A 96 20.74 14.65 4.72
N LEU A 97 20.30 13.98 5.75
CA LEU A 97 20.85 14.10 7.11
C LEU A 97 22.24 13.46 7.21
N SER A 98 22.45 12.28 6.61
CA SER A 98 23.73 11.58 6.59
C SER A 98 24.80 12.42 5.87
N SER A 99 24.50 13.02 4.73
CA SER A 99 25.44 13.86 3.96
C SER A 99 25.87 15.11 4.73
N ARG A 100 25.06 15.59 5.66
CA ARG A 100 25.32 16.74 6.55
C ARG A 100 25.93 16.35 7.90
N GLY A 101 26.16 15.05 8.13
CA GLY A 101 26.73 14.56 9.38
C GLY A 101 25.80 14.66 10.57
N CYS A 102 24.49 14.76 10.37
CA CYS A 102 23.50 14.77 11.43
C CYS A 102 23.35 13.38 12.04
N SER A 103 23.20 13.33 13.38
CA SER A 103 22.78 12.10 14.07
C SER A 103 21.25 12.01 14.02
N TYR A 104 20.72 10.87 13.60
CA TYR A 104 19.27 10.62 13.55
C TYR A 104 18.92 9.21 14.00
N CYS A 105 17.69 9.01 14.40
CA CYS A 105 17.10 7.71 14.68
C CYS A 105 15.97 7.47 13.66
N LEU A 106 16.11 6.45 12.85
CA LEU A 106 15.07 6.04 11.95
C LEU A 106 14.07 5.14 12.67
N THR A 107 12.80 5.49 12.59
CA THR A 107 11.69 4.65 13.06
C THR A 107 10.90 4.19 11.85
N THR A 108 10.84 2.88 11.63
CA THR A 108 10.05 2.23 10.58
C THR A 108 8.91 1.44 11.19
N PRO A 109 7.96 0.93 10.41
CA PRO A 109 6.94 0.03 10.92
C PRO A 109 7.50 -1.25 11.58
N LEU A 110 8.77 -1.63 11.34
CA LEU A 110 9.43 -2.75 12.01
C LEU A 110 9.99 -2.39 13.38
N SER A 111 10.15 -1.11 13.70
CA SER A 111 10.76 -0.64 14.95
C SER A 111 9.87 -0.90 16.13
N ALA A 112 10.43 -1.50 17.19
CA ALA A 112 9.71 -1.69 18.46
C ALA A 112 9.57 -0.41 19.28
N TRP A 113 10.36 0.62 18.95
CA TRP A 113 10.28 1.92 19.59
C TRP A 113 9.05 2.67 19.08
N CYS A 114 8.22 3.17 19.98
CA CYS A 114 6.95 3.85 19.67
C CYS A 114 5.92 3.00 18.91
N ASP A 115 6.02 1.67 18.92
CA ASP A 115 5.12 0.77 18.19
C ASP A 115 3.64 0.91 18.58
N ARG A 116 3.35 1.50 19.75
CA ARG A 116 1.99 1.80 20.23
C ARG A 116 1.56 3.27 20.03
N CYS A 117 2.38 4.05 19.34
CA CYS A 117 2.08 5.46 19.07
C CYS A 117 1.36 5.65 17.72
N PHE A 118 1.26 4.61 16.92
CA PHE A 118 0.65 4.62 15.59
C PHE A 118 -0.61 3.76 15.58
N GLY A 119 -1.69 4.31 15.05
CA GLY A 119 -2.95 3.59 14.96
C GLY A 119 -3.70 3.44 16.29
N PHE A 120 -4.88 2.85 16.23
CA PHE A 120 -5.67 2.46 17.40
C PHE A 120 -5.42 0.99 17.73
N SER A 121 -5.16 0.70 18.99
CA SER A 121 -5.17 -0.66 19.53
C SER A 121 -6.58 -1.25 19.54
N ASP A 122 -6.70 -2.57 19.63
CA ASP A 122 -8.01 -3.25 19.75
C ASP A 122 -8.84 -2.71 20.94
N ALA A 123 -8.18 -2.46 22.07
CA ALA A 123 -8.85 -1.88 23.25
C ALA A 123 -9.37 -0.45 23.02
N GLU A 124 -8.67 0.36 22.22
CA GLU A 124 -9.13 1.71 21.88
C GLU A 124 -10.28 1.64 20.87
N VAL A 125 -10.26 0.71 19.91
CA VAL A 125 -11.37 0.47 18.99
C VAL A 125 -12.62 0.02 19.77
N GLU A 126 -12.47 -0.93 20.68
CA GLU A 126 -13.55 -1.37 21.58
C GLU A 126 -14.11 -0.21 22.40
N ALA A 127 -13.26 0.62 22.99
CA ALA A 127 -13.68 1.78 23.77
C ALA A 127 -14.45 2.80 22.89
N LEU A 128 -14.03 3.03 21.65
CA LEU A 128 -14.73 3.91 20.72
C LEU A 128 -16.11 3.36 20.33
N LEU A 129 -16.20 2.06 20.01
CA LEU A 129 -17.47 1.39 19.71
C LEU A 129 -18.43 1.45 20.89
N ASN A 130 -17.94 1.16 22.11
CA ASN A 130 -18.75 1.25 23.34
C ASN A 130 -19.24 2.68 23.57
N HIS A 131 -18.40 3.69 23.36
CA HIS A 131 -18.79 5.09 23.49
C HIS A 131 -19.88 5.49 22.47
N ALA A 132 -19.81 4.92 21.28
CA ALA A 132 -20.79 5.13 20.22
C ALA A 132 -22.08 4.28 20.38
N GLY A 133 -22.15 3.37 21.36
CA GLY A 133 -23.24 2.41 21.53
C GLY A 133 -23.33 1.41 20.38
N ARG A 134 -22.16 0.91 19.94
CA ARG A 134 -21.97 0.01 18.79
C ARG A 134 -21.08 -1.19 19.12
N GLU A 135 -21.08 -1.62 20.37
CA GLU A 135 -20.25 -2.72 20.89
C GLU A 135 -20.45 -4.04 20.15
N GLU A 136 -21.65 -4.26 19.58
CA GLU A 136 -22.00 -5.45 18.82
C GLU A 136 -21.20 -5.58 17.50
N TYR A 137 -20.58 -4.50 17.02
CA TYR A 137 -19.81 -4.49 15.77
C TYR A 137 -18.29 -4.67 15.97
N LEU A 138 -17.84 -5.07 17.15
CA LEU A 138 -16.40 -5.22 17.42
C LEU A 138 -15.75 -6.28 16.54
N ASP A 139 -16.40 -7.40 16.33
CA ASP A 139 -15.86 -8.47 15.47
C ASP A 139 -15.83 -8.03 14.00
N ASP A 140 -16.85 -7.30 13.53
CA ASP A 140 -16.85 -6.71 12.19
C ASP A 140 -15.69 -5.68 12.03
N ALA A 141 -15.46 -4.83 13.05
CA ALA A 141 -14.37 -3.88 13.04
C ALA A 141 -13.01 -4.59 12.97
N ARG A 142 -12.80 -5.66 13.70
CA ARG A 142 -11.59 -6.49 13.65
C ARG A 142 -11.39 -7.09 12.26
N GLU A 143 -12.42 -7.69 11.70
CA GLU A 143 -12.35 -8.32 10.38
C GLU A 143 -11.99 -7.32 9.27
N TRP A 144 -12.58 -6.13 9.31
CA TRP A 144 -12.45 -5.14 8.25
C TRP A 144 -11.25 -4.21 8.40
N LEU A 145 -10.79 -3.91 9.62
CA LEU A 145 -9.88 -2.79 9.88
C LEU A 145 -8.59 -3.17 10.58
N GLU A 146 -8.59 -4.25 11.40
CA GLU A 146 -7.42 -4.67 12.14
C GLU A 146 -6.39 -5.36 11.23
N GLY A 147 -5.15 -5.43 11.68
CA GLY A 147 -4.13 -6.28 11.08
C GLY A 147 -2.89 -5.54 10.62
N TYR A 148 -2.82 -4.23 10.75
CA TYR A 148 -1.56 -3.50 10.64
C TYR A 148 -0.65 -3.86 11.79
N ARG A 149 0.63 -3.92 11.53
CA ARG A 149 1.62 -4.17 12.56
C ARG A 149 2.72 -3.13 12.56
N PHE A 150 2.95 -2.55 13.74
CA PHE A 150 4.07 -1.68 14.03
C PHE A 150 4.90 -2.33 15.15
N GLY A 151 6.15 -2.70 14.85
CA GLY A 151 6.98 -3.43 15.77
C GLY A 151 6.30 -4.69 16.35
N ARG A 152 5.90 -4.64 17.62
CA ARG A 152 5.21 -5.72 18.32
C ARG A 152 3.70 -5.50 18.45
N ALA A 153 3.21 -4.30 18.15
CA ALA A 153 1.82 -3.93 18.32
C ALA A 153 1.01 -4.18 17.03
N TYR A 154 -0.20 -4.72 17.19
CA TYR A 154 -1.23 -4.70 16.16
C TYR A 154 -2.09 -3.46 16.35
N CYS A 155 -2.52 -2.87 15.25
CA CYS A 155 -3.36 -1.68 15.28
C CYS A 155 -4.28 -1.60 14.06
N SER A 156 -5.26 -0.70 14.18
CA SER A 156 -6.17 -0.29 13.11
C SER A 156 -5.90 1.17 12.73
N SER A 157 -6.15 1.51 11.46
CA SER A 157 -6.04 2.90 11.00
C SER A 157 -7.10 3.79 11.65
N PRO A 158 -6.73 4.88 12.36
CA PRO A 158 -7.71 5.77 13.00
C PRO A 158 -8.74 6.34 12.03
N ALA A 159 -8.31 6.77 10.84
CA ALA A 159 -9.22 7.31 9.83
C ALA A 159 -10.24 6.27 9.37
N ARG A 160 -9.85 4.99 9.30
CA ARG A 160 -10.74 3.90 8.88
C ARG A 160 -11.70 3.49 9.98
N VAL A 161 -11.25 3.46 11.23
CA VAL A 161 -12.14 3.21 12.38
C VAL A 161 -13.21 4.30 12.49
N ILE A 162 -12.83 5.58 12.37
CA ILE A 162 -13.79 6.69 12.36
C ILE A 162 -14.75 6.57 11.17
N GLY A 163 -14.23 6.32 9.97
CA GLY A 163 -15.07 6.13 8.78
C GLY A 163 -16.02 4.93 8.89
N PHE A 164 -15.62 3.85 9.56
CA PHE A 164 -16.49 2.72 9.85
C PHE A 164 -17.65 3.10 10.77
N LEU A 165 -17.38 3.84 11.85
CA LEU A 165 -18.38 4.39 12.75
C LEU A 165 -19.34 5.34 12.03
N ASP A 166 -18.83 6.25 11.21
CA ASP A 166 -19.61 7.23 10.44
C ASP A 166 -20.56 6.55 9.45
N ARG A 167 -20.16 5.41 8.88
CA ARG A 167 -21.02 4.59 8.00
C ARG A 167 -22.02 3.70 8.76
N GLY A 168 -22.11 3.83 10.08
CA GLY A 168 -22.99 2.98 10.90
C GLY A 168 -22.49 1.54 11.03
N CYS A 169 -21.19 1.35 11.09
CA CYS A 169 -20.50 0.07 11.27
C CYS A 169 -20.75 -0.93 10.12
N THR A 170 -20.83 -0.44 8.90
CA THR A 170 -20.96 -1.28 7.70
C THR A 170 -19.64 -1.43 6.95
N ALA A 171 -19.51 -2.54 6.23
CA ALA A 171 -18.38 -2.75 5.33
C ALA A 171 -18.21 -1.57 4.34
N PRO A 172 -16.98 -1.25 3.92
CA PRO A 172 -16.75 -0.17 2.99
C PRO A 172 -17.38 -0.48 1.63
N VAL A 173 -18.02 0.50 1.02
CA VAL A 173 -18.52 0.42 -0.35
C VAL A 173 -17.42 0.81 -1.34
N ARG A 174 -17.62 0.48 -2.63
CA ARG A 174 -16.63 0.77 -3.68
C ARG A 174 -16.14 2.23 -3.66
N ALA A 175 -17.01 3.19 -3.39
CA ALA A 175 -16.64 4.61 -3.32
C ALA A 175 -15.63 4.92 -2.22
N ASP A 176 -15.68 4.23 -1.10
CA ASP A 176 -14.74 4.41 0.02
C ASP A 176 -13.33 3.88 -0.29
N LEU A 177 -13.23 2.98 -1.26
CA LEU A 177 -12.00 2.31 -1.66
C LEU A 177 -11.27 3.00 -2.82
N TYR A 178 -11.89 4.01 -3.46
CA TYR A 178 -11.30 4.67 -4.64
C TYR A 178 -9.91 5.25 -4.39
N GLY A 179 -9.67 5.85 -3.23
CA GLY A 179 -8.34 6.39 -2.90
C GLY A 179 -7.25 5.33 -2.91
N TYR A 180 -7.55 4.14 -2.41
CA TYR A 180 -6.65 2.99 -2.45
C TYR A 180 -6.51 2.44 -3.88
N ALA A 181 -7.64 2.28 -4.58
CA ALA A 181 -7.64 1.74 -5.93
C ALA A 181 -6.81 2.60 -6.89
N ASP A 182 -6.93 3.93 -6.82
CA ASP A 182 -6.14 4.85 -7.65
C ASP A 182 -4.64 4.75 -7.35
N CYS A 183 -4.26 4.65 -6.07
CA CYS A 183 -2.87 4.48 -5.67
C CYS A 183 -2.29 3.14 -6.15
N LEU A 184 -3.02 2.05 -5.92
CA LEU A 184 -2.64 0.70 -6.36
C LEU A 184 -2.57 0.60 -7.89
N SER A 185 -3.54 1.19 -8.61
CA SER A 185 -3.56 1.16 -10.09
C SER A 185 -2.31 1.81 -10.69
N ARG A 186 -1.83 2.90 -10.10
CA ARG A 186 -0.58 3.54 -10.55
C ARG A 186 0.65 2.66 -10.33
N VAL A 187 0.67 1.93 -9.23
CA VAL A 187 1.76 0.99 -8.91
C VAL A 187 1.68 -0.23 -9.83
N VAL A 188 0.47 -0.75 -10.06
CA VAL A 188 0.22 -1.97 -10.86
C VAL A 188 0.35 -1.72 -12.38
N ALA A 189 0.14 -0.51 -12.87
CA ALA A 189 0.12 -0.18 -14.31
C ALA A 189 1.39 -0.56 -15.09
N GLY A 190 2.53 -0.73 -14.42
CA GLY A 190 3.78 -1.18 -15.03
C GLY A 190 4.11 -2.65 -14.80
N TRP A 191 3.16 -3.46 -14.31
CA TRP A 191 3.45 -4.81 -13.86
C TRP A 191 3.41 -5.85 -14.97
N ASN A 192 4.26 -6.84 -14.84
CA ASN A 192 4.24 -8.04 -15.65
C ASN A 192 3.38 -9.14 -14.97
N LEU A 193 3.16 -10.23 -15.70
CA LEU A 193 2.35 -11.35 -15.22
C LEU A 193 2.92 -12.03 -13.96
N GLU A 194 4.24 -12.02 -13.78
CA GLU A 194 4.89 -12.60 -12.62
C GLU A 194 4.51 -11.84 -11.34
N ARG A 195 4.51 -10.51 -11.39
CA ARG A 195 4.09 -9.65 -10.27
C ARG A 195 2.59 -9.77 -9.98
N LEU A 196 1.76 -9.86 -11.03
CA LEU A 196 0.34 -10.13 -10.86
C LEU A 196 0.11 -11.46 -10.13
N SER A 197 0.91 -12.48 -10.40
CA SER A 197 0.80 -13.76 -9.69
C SER A 197 1.01 -13.61 -8.19
N VAL A 198 1.96 -12.78 -7.78
CA VAL A 198 2.20 -12.48 -6.36
C VAL A 198 1.00 -11.77 -5.73
N LEU A 199 0.34 -10.85 -6.45
CA LEU A 199 -0.88 -10.21 -5.96
C LEU A 199 -2.04 -11.19 -5.78
N PHE A 200 -2.18 -12.17 -6.67
CA PHE A 200 -3.18 -13.21 -6.49
C PHE A 200 -2.88 -14.08 -5.26
N ASP A 201 -1.61 -14.42 -5.02
CA ASP A 201 -1.21 -15.14 -3.81
C ASP A 201 -1.60 -14.36 -2.54
N LEU A 202 -1.44 -13.02 -2.54
CA LEU A 202 -1.86 -12.16 -1.43
C LEU A 202 -3.38 -12.14 -1.20
N LEU A 203 -4.18 -12.38 -2.24
CA LEU A 203 -5.65 -12.42 -2.14
C LEU A 203 -6.19 -13.74 -1.58
N GLU A 204 -5.40 -14.80 -1.55
CA GLU A 204 -5.80 -16.05 -0.92
C GLU A 204 -6.05 -15.87 0.58
N ALA A 205 -6.88 -16.74 1.17
CA ALA A 205 -7.08 -16.77 2.61
C ALA A 205 -5.72 -17.06 3.29
N HIS A 206 -5.26 -16.14 4.14
CA HIS A 206 -3.91 -16.17 4.75
C HIS A 206 -2.76 -16.07 3.72
N GLY A 207 -3.03 -15.52 2.54
CA GLY A 207 -2.03 -15.33 1.50
C GLY A 207 -0.89 -14.42 1.98
N CYS A 208 0.34 -14.86 1.74
CA CYS A 208 1.54 -14.07 1.95
C CYS A 208 2.49 -14.25 0.77
N ALA A 209 3.30 -13.25 0.52
CA ALA A 209 4.33 -13.27 -0.51
C ALA A 209 5.68 -12.91 0.09
N GLU A 210 6.70 -13.72 -0.19
CA GLU A 210 8.07 -13.40 0.17
C GLU A 210 8.66 -12.46 -0.86
N VAL A 211 8.85 -11.21 -0.48
CA VAL A 211 9.34 -10.14 -1.36
C VAL A 211 10.44 -9.35 -0.67
N PRO A 212 11.37 -8.74 -1.42
CA PRO A 212 12.41 -7.91 -0.84
C PRO A 212 11.84 -6.59 -0.31
N LEU A 213 12.24 -6.21 0.91
CA LEU A 213 11.99 -4.89 1.50
C LEU A 213 13.29 -4.12 1.66
N CYS A 214 13.29 -2.88 1.23
CA CYS A 214 14.42 -1.96 1.25
C CYS A 214 14.04 -0.71 2.04
N LEU A 215 14.32 -0.69 3.34
CA LEU A 215 13.88 0.37 4.26
C LEU A 215 14.94 1.45 4.52
N GLY A 216 16.19 1.30 4.05
CA GLY A 216 17.30 2.21 4.32
C GLY A 216 17.95 2.81 3.07
N THR A 217 18.70 3.90 3.25
CA THR A 217 19.40 4.62 2.16
C THR A 217 20.52 3.81 1.50
N ALA A 218 21.15 2.89 2.24
CA ALA A 218 22.18 1.99 1.66
C ALA A 218 21.62 1.10 0.53
N GLU A 219 20.30 1.14 0.35
CA GLU A 219 19.52 0.31 -0.55
C GLU A 219 18.95 1.11 -1.73
N LEU A 220 19.45 2.33 -2.00
CA LEU A 220 19.03 3.15 -3.15
C LEU A 220 19.37 2.56 -4.52
N ASP A 221 20.28 1.58 -4.59
CA ASP A 221 20.54 0.73 -5.77
C ASP A 221 19.50 -0.41 -5.92
N VAL A 222 18.31 -0.17 -5.46
CA VAL A 222 17.19 -1.12 -5.51
C VAL A 222 16.68 -1.20 -6.94
N SER A 223 16.42 -2.41 -7.40
CA SER A 223 15.69 -2.58 -8.66
C SER A 223 14.33 -1.86 -8.57
N PRO A 224 13.80 -1.31 -9.66
CA PRO A 224 12.45 -0.72 -9.65
C PRO A 224 11.39 -1.64 -9.05
N ASP A 225 11.63 -2.94 -9.12
CA ASP A 225 10.76 -4.01 -8.63
C ASP A 225 10.74 -4.09 -7.11
N ASP A 226 11.92 -4.04 -6.48
CA ASP A 226 12.05 -4.10 -5.02
C ASP A 226 11.52 -2.83 -4.36
N GLY A 227 11.77 -1.67 -4.98
CA GLY A 227 11.25 -0.38 -4.52
C GLY A 227 9.74 -0.32 -4.44
N MET A 228 9.06 -1.03 -5.32
CA MET A 228 7.60 -1.09 -5.37
C MET A 228 7.00 -1.84 -4.18
N TRP A 229 7.53 -3.00 -3.82
CA TRP A 229 7.06 -3.73 -2.63
C TRP A 229 7.28 -2.92 -1.36
N THR A 230 8.42 -2.22 -1.29
CA THR A 230 8.72 -1.29 -0.20
C THR A 230 7.72 -0.14 -0.16
N ALA A 231 7.36 0.45 -1.30
CA ALA A 231 6.35 1.51 -1.38
C ALA A 231 4.98 1.01 -0.93
N LEU A 232 4.54 -0.18 -1.34
CA LEU A 232 3.28 -0.78 -0.90
C LEU A 232 3.27 -1.08 0.61
N TYR A 233 4.39 -1.47 1.17
CA TYR A 233 4.53 -1.70 2.60
C TYR A 233 4.50 -0.38 3.39
N LEU A 234 5.28 0.62 3.00
CA LEU A 234 5.37 1.90 3.68
C LEU A 234 4.07 2.73 3.58
N SER A 235 3.34 2.61 2.46
CA SER A 235 2.04 3.25 2.30
C SER A 235 0.88 2.51 2.98
N GLY A 236 1.16 1.39 3.65
CA GLY A 236 0.18 0.63 4.42
C GLY A 236 -0.72 -0.30 3.60
N PHE A 237 -0.41 -0.57 2.32
CA PHE A 237 -1.13 -1.59 1.56
C PHE A 237 -0.77 -3.01 1.97
N LEU A 238 0.45 -3.20 2.43
CA LEU A 238 0.95 -4.48 2.91
C LEU A 238 1.45 -4.35 4.35
N THR A 239 1.48 -5.45 5.05
CA THR A 239 2.04 -5.57 6.39
C THR A 239 2.86 -6.86 6.50
N THR A 240 3.61 -7.02 7.59
CA THR A 240 4.36 -8.24 7.88
C THR A 240 4.19 -8.65 9.34
N ASP A 241 4.20 -9.94 9.60
CA ASP A 241 4.20 -10.48 10.98
C ASP A 241 5.63 -10.67 11.54
N MET A 242 6.65 -10.36 10.75
CA MET A 242 8.04 -10.42 11.19
C MET A 242 8.38 -9.22 12.06
N THR A 243 8.95 -9.47 13.25
CA THR A 243 9.27 -8.46 14.26
C THR A 243 10.73 -8.06 14.31
N GLU A 244 11.59 -8.79 13.61
CA GLU A 244 13.03 -8.60 13.70
C GLU A 244 13.53 -7.83 12.48
N GLU A 245 14.41 -6.86 12.74
CA GLU A 245 15.19 -6.28 11.67
C GLU A 245 16.01 -7.38 11.00
N PRO A 246 16.17 -7.34 9.67
CA PRO A 246 16.90 -8.39 8.97
C PRO A 246 18.32 -8.46 9.49
N GLU A 247 18.80 -9.70 9.72
CA GLU A 247 20.23 -9.93 9.75
C GLU A 247 20.82 -9.40 8.44
N HIS A 248 22.01 -8.81 8.51
CA HIS A 248 22.69 -8.22 7.39
C HIS A 248 22.64 -9.12 6.14
N GLY A 249 21.94 -8.67 5.11
CA GLY A 249 21.88 -9.33 3.79
C GLY A 249 20.58 -10.05 3.44
N ASN A 250 19.69 -10.35 4.38
CA ASN A 250 18.39 -10.95 4.05
C ASN A 250 17.30 -9.91 3.98
N ARG A 251 16.91 -9.50 2.75
CA ARG A 251 15.87 -8.51 2.49
C ARG A 251 14.48 -9.12 2.35
N LEU A 252 14.36 -10.43 2.21
CA LEU A 252 13.08 -11.11 1.99
C LEU A 252 12.20 -11.02 3.24
N ARG A 253 10.95 -10.60 3.04
CA ARG A 253 9.90 -10.52 4.05
C ARG A 253 8.64 -11.16 3.54
N ALA A 254 8.00 -11.93 4.41
CA ALA A 254 6.64 -12.41 4.17
C ALA A 254 5.67 -11.24 4.39
N LEU A 255 5.19 -10.65 3.30
CA LEU A 255 4.18 -9.60 3.32
C LEU A 255 2.80 -10.19 3.09
N ARG A 256 1.79 -9.58 3.72
CA ARG A 256 0.38 -9.93 3.55
C ARG A 256 -0.50 -8.68 3.52
N LEU A 257 -1.72 -8.82 3.06
CA LEU A 257 -2.74 -7.80 3.22
C LEU A 257 -3.13 -7.70 4.70
N PRO A 258 -3.19 -6.49 5.28
CA PRO A 258 -3.51 -6.34 6.70
C PRO A 258 -4.94 -6.78 7.04
N ASN A 259 -5.93 -6.45 6.19
CA ASN A 259 -7.35 -6.62 6.50
C ASN A 259 -8.21 -6.80 5.25
N ASN A 260 -9.51 -7.02 5.47
CA ASN A 260 -10.47 -7.23 4.38
C ASN A 260 -10.76 -5.96 3.57
N GLU A 261 -10.61 -4.75 4.15
CA GLU A 261 -10.77 -3.50 3.40
C GLU A 261 -9.75 -3.42 2.26
N LEU A 262 -8.48 -3.66 2.55
CA LEU A 262 -7.42 -3.63 1.53
C LEU A 262 -7.47 -4.84 0.58
N ARG A 263 -7.94 -5.99 1.08
CA ARG A 263 -8.22 -7.14 0.22
C ARG A 263 -9.27 -6.79 -0.82
N GLN A 264 -10.31 -6.10 -0.45
CA GLN A 264 -11.35 -5.67 -1.38
C GLN A 264 -10.87 -4.58 -2.33
N ALA A 265 -10.05 -3.62 -1.84
CA ALA A 265 -9.43 -2.60 -2.69
C ALA A 265 -8.54 -3.24 -3.77
N LEU A 266 -7.69 -4.19 -3.40
CA LEU A 266 -6.84 -4.90 -4.35
C LEU A 266 -7.65 -5.69 -5.38
N ARG A 267 -8.75 -6.34 -4.96
CA ARG A 267 -9.68 -7.02 -5.88
C ARG A 267 -10.23 -6.08 -6.95
N LEU A 268 -10.67 -4.89 -6.53
CA LEU A 268 -11.20 -3.88 -7.47
C LEU A 268 -10.16 -3.49 -8.50
N VAL A 269 -8.92 -3.23 -8.08
CA VAL A 269 -7.82 -2.88 -8.99
C VAL A 269 -7.55 -3.99 -10.00
N ILE A 270 -7.52 -5.24 -9.55
CA ILE A 270 -7.31 -6.39 -10.44
C ILE A 270 -8.46 -6.49 -11.45
N VAL A 271 -9.71 -6.38 -11.00
CA VAL A 271 -10.87 -6.41 -11.89
C VAL A 271 -10.80 -5.29 -12.93
N GLU A 272 -10.54 -4.05 -12.50
CA GLU A 272 -10.40 -2.89 -13.40
C GLU A 272 -9.23 -3.06 -14.38
N TRP A 273 -8.11 -3.63 -13.93
CA TRP A 273 -6.98 -3.91 -14.81
C TRP A 273 -7.35 -4.90 -15.92
N PHE A 274 -8.06 -5.99 -15.60
CA PHE A 274 -8.51 -6.97 -16.58
C PHE A 274 -9.61 -6.40 -17.50
N GLU A 275 -10.51 -5.57 -16.97
CA GLU A 275 -11.52 -4.87 -17.77
C GLU A 275 -10.90 -3.87 -18.76
N CYS A 276 -9.82 -3.20 -18.36
CA CYS A 276 -9.07 -2.29 -19.23
C CYS A 276 -8.19 -3.04 -20.25
N ALA A 277 -7.78 -4.28 -19.96
CA ALA A 277 -6.99 -5.09 -20.88
C ALA A 277 -7.84 -5.71 -22.02
N ALA A 278 -9.16 -5.79 -21.85
CA ALA A 278 -10.09 -6.19 -22.90
C ALA A 278 -10.44 -4.96 -23.76
N GLU A 279 -10.35 -5.05 -25.09
CA GLU A 279 -10.78 -3.96 -25.99
C GLU A 279 -12.28 -3.67 -25.86
N ASP A 280 -13.08 -4.68 -25.48
CA ASP A 280 -14.52 -4.54 -25.25
C ASP A 280 -14.95 -5.16 -23.92
N ILE A 281 -15.31 -4.33 -22.95
CA ILE A 281 -15.84 -4.74 -21.65
C ILE A 281 -17.04 -5.69 -21.76
N ARG A 282 -17.81 -5.62 -22.86
CA ARG A 282 -18.94 -6.51 -23.11
C ARG A 282 -18.52 -7.97 -23.25
N ASP A 283 -17.29 -8.25 -23.67
CA ASP A 283 -16.79 -9.62 -23.75
C ASP A 283 -16.46 -10.17 -22.37
N VAL A 284 -15.98 -9.34 -21.44
CA VAL A 284 -15.78 -9.70 -20.03
C VAL A 284 -17.14 -10.01 -19.35
N ASP A 285 -18.13 -9.14 -19.57
CA ASP A 285 -19.48 -9.34 -19.04
C ASP A 285 -20.14 -10.60 -19.64
N ALA A 286 -19.99 -10.82 -20.96
CA ALA A 286 -20.49 -12.01 -21.60
C ALA A 286 -19.82 -13.29 -21.10
N PHE A 287 -18.51 -13.25 -20.81
CA PHE A 287 -17.78 -14.36 -20.21
C PHE A 287 -18.33 -14.69 -18.83
N ARG A 288 -18.46 -13.67 -17.94
CA ARG A 288 -18.97 -13.82 -16.56
C ARG A 288 -20.42 -14.32 -16.53
N ASP A 289 -21.26 -13.72 -17.36
CA ASP A 289 -22.66 -14.12 -17.50
C ASP A 289 -22.82 -15.56 -18.04
N GLY A 290 -22.03 -15.91 -19.03
CA GLY A 290 -22.00 -17.26 -19.59
C GLY A 290 -21.56 -18.29 -18.54
N LEU A 291 -20.51 -17.95 -17.77
CA LEU A 291 -20.01 -18.81 -16.69
C LEU A 291 -21.08 -19.03 -15.61
N CYS A 292 -21.76 -17.97 -15.15
CA CYS A 292 -22.82 -18.06 -14.16
C CYS A 292 -24.04 -18.86 -14.64
N ARG A 293 -24.31 -18.90 -15.94
CA ARG A 293 -25.43 -19.65 -16.55
C ARG A 293 -25.05 -21.05 -17.03
N GLY A 294 -23.79 -21.42 -17.01
CA GLY A 294 -23.29 -22.66 -17.61
C GLY A 294 -23.37 -22.69 -19.14
N ASP A 295 -23.35 -21.54 -19.81
CA ASP A 295 -23.39 -21.42 -21.26
C ASP A 295 -21.97 -21.49 -21.85
N GLU A 296 -21.53 -22.71 -22.17
CA GLU A 296 -20.19 -22.99 -22.68
C GLU A 296 -19.87 -22.25 -23.98
N ASP A 297 -20.87 -22.11 -24.89
CA ASP A 297 -20.64 -21.46 -26.17
C ASP A 297 -20.41 -19.96 -26.02
N THR A 298 -21.11 -19.33 -25.09
CA THR A 298 -20.90 -17.91 -24.77
C THR A 298 -19.56 -17.69 -24.09
N VAL A 299 -19.20 -18.54 -23.10
CA VAL A 299 -17.89 -18.50 -22.43
C VAL A 299 -16.76 -18.66 -23.45
N ARG A 300 -16.84 -19.64 -24.31
CA ARG A 300 -15.81 -19.93 -25.34
C ARG A 300 -15.63 -18.76 -26.32
N ARG A 301 -16.71 -18.17 -26.78
CA ARG A 301 -16.66 -17.04 -27.73
C ARG A 301 -16.07 -15.78 -27.08
N ALA A 302 -16.53 -15.44 -25.86
CA ALA A 302 -16.05 -14.30 -25.13
C ALA A 302 -14.56 -14.45 -24.80
N LEU A 303 -14.16 -15.60 -24.25
CA LEU A 303 -12.78 -15.88 -23.93
C LEU A 303 -11.85 -15.81 -25.15
N SER A 304 -12.28 -16.34 -26.28
CA SER A 304 -11.49 -16.30 -27.54
C SER A 304 -11.23 -14.86 -28.01
N ARG A 305 -12.18 -13.93 -27.79
CA ARG A 305 -11.99 -12.52 -28.12
C ARG A 305 -11.03 -11.86 -27.12
N ILE A 306 -11.28 -12.03 -25.82
CA ILE A 306 -10.42 -11.48 -24.76
C ILE A 306 -8.95 -11.93 -24.95
N LEU A 307 -8.73 -13.20 -25.29
CA LEU A 307 -7.38 -13.72 -25.55
C LEU A 307 -6.75 -13.10 -26.81
N GLY A 308 -7.56 -12.86 -27.84
CA GLY A 308 -7.12 -12.19 -29.08
C GLY A 308 -6.69 -10.75 -28.80
N ASP A 309 -7.51 -10.01 -28.06
CA ASP A 309 -7.31 -8.60 -27.73
C ASP A 309 -6.11 -8.41 -26.78
N ALA A 310 -5.97 -9.28 -25.80
CA ALA A 310 -4.85 -9.22 -24.84
C ALA A 310 -3.48 -9.53 -25.45
N GLY A 311 -3.43 -9.87 -26.76
CA GLY A 311 -2.19 -10.24 -27.43
C GLY A 311 -1.54 -11.51 -26.85
N ILE A 312 -2.27 -12.26 -26.04
CA ILE A 312 -1.87 -13.57 -25.50
C ILE A 312 -2.08 -14.62 -26.59
N GLY A 313 -1.50 -14.36 -27.75
CA GLY A 313 -1.47 -15.30 -28.87
C GLY A 313 -0.27 -16.21 -28.71
N ALA A 314 -0.50 -17.46 -28.91
CA ALA A 314 0.36 -18.63 -29.22
C ALA A 314 1.90 -18.48 -29.25
N THR A 315 2.50 -17.67 -28.39
CA THR A 315 3.93 -17.41 -28.44
C THR A 315 4.75 -18.42 -27.64
N ASP A 316 4.17 -19.15 -26.72
CA ASP A 316 4.83 -20.23 -26.04
C ASP A 316 3.81 -21.21 -25.43
N PRO A 317 3.64 -22.42 -25.99
CA PRO A 317 2.78 -23.45 -25.42
C PRO A 317 3.28 -23.97 -24.06
N ASP A 318 4.54 -23.67 -23.71
CA ASP A 318 5.14 -24.05 -22.43
C ASP A 318 5.02 -22.95 -21.35
N ALA A 319 4.31 -21.82 -21.65
CA ALA A 319 4.02 -20.78 -20.68
C ALA A 319 2.54 -20.79 -20.22
N PRO A 320 2.11 -21.70 -19.37
CA PRO A 320 0.72 -21.81 -18.92
C PRO A 320 0.31 -20.66 -17.99
N LEU A 321 1.26 -19.96 -17.40
CA LEU A 321 1.04 -18.90 -16.40
C LEU A 321 0.17 -17.74 -16.89
N PRO A 322 0.35 -17.18 -18.12
CA PRO A 322 -0.46 -16.08 -18.60
C PRO A 322 -1.96 -16.42 -18.69
N TYR A 323 -2.28 -17.60 -19.22
CA TYR A 323 -3.67 -18.04 -19.36
C TYR A 323 -4.34 -18.30 -18.02
N HIS A 324 -3.64 -18.90 -17.10
CA HIS A 324 -4.14 -19.18 -15.76
C HIS A 324 -4.47 -17.89 -15.02
N LEU A 325 -3.56 -16.94 -15.02
CA LEU A 325 -3.74 -15.64 -14.36
C LEU A 325 -4.88 -14.83 -15.00
N LEU A 326 -4.98 -14.83 -16.33
CA LEU A 326 -6.07 -14.18 -17.02
C LEU A 326 -7.43 -14.80 -16.62
N LEU A 327 -7.55 -16.11 -16.66
CA LEU A 327 -8.78 -16.81 -16.27
C LEU A 327 -9.12 -16.56 -14.80
N GLN A 328 -8.13 -16.60 -13.92
CA GLN A 328 -8.32 -16.27 -12.52
C GLN A 328 -8.82 -14.84 -12.35
N GLY A 329 -8.22 -13.87 -13.04
CA GLY A 329 -8.64 -12.46 -13.05
C GLY A 329 -10.07 -12.27 -13.56
N LEU A 330 -10.43 -12.89 -14.67
CA LEU A 330 -11.77 -12.84 -15.23
C LEU A 330 -12.85 -13.41 -14.30
N CYS A 331 -12.48 -14.36 -13.44
CA CYS A 331 -13.36 -14.95 -12.44
C CYS A 331 -13.51 -14.10 -11.17
N PHE A 332 -12.70 -13.06 -10.96
CA PHE A 332 -12.91 -12.14 -9.86
C PHE A 332 -14.19 -11.32 -10.06
N GLY A 333 -14.93 -11.12 -8.96
CA GLY A 333 -16.13 -10.29 -8.98
C GLY A 333 -17.36 -10.97 -9.60
N LEU A 334 -17.35 -12.29 -9.81
CA LEU A 334 -18.54 -13.03 -10.24
C LEU A 334 -19.68 -12.87 -9.21
N PRO A 335 -20.88 -12.42 -9.63
CA PRO A 335 -22.01 -12.23 -8.73
C PRO A 335 -22.42 -13.53 -8.06
N GLY A 336 -22.48 -13.54 -6.72
CA GLY A 336 -22.88 -14.69 -5.92
C GLY A 336 -21.79 -15.75 -5.72
N TYR A 337 -20.52 -15.43 -6.09
CA TYR A 337 -19.40 -16.33 -5.90
C TYR A 337 -18.28 -15.68 -5.08
N ALA A 338 -17.56 -16.51 -4.33
CA ALA A 338 -16.34 -16.11 -3.65
C ALA A 338 -15.20 -15.86 -4.65
N ASN A 339 -14.08 -15.32 -4.18
CA ASN A 339 -12.89 -15.15 -5.01
C ASN A 339 -12.42 -16.49 -5.58
N PRO A 340 -11.93 -16.49 -6.82
CA PRO A 340 -11.32 -17.67 -7.38
C PRO A 340 -10.08 -18.07 -6.55
N ALA A 341 -10.00 -19.33 -6.17
CA ALA A 341 -8.84 -19.93 -5.56
C ALA A 341 -8.05 -20.73 -6.58
N SER A 342 -6.73 -20.68 -6.50
CA SER A 342 -5.82 -21.40 -7.37
C SER A 342 -5.01 -22.41 -6.56
N ARG A 343 -5.03 -23.67 -6.92
CA ARG A 343 -4.25 -24.72 -6.29
C ARG A 343 -2.91 -24.91 -7.00
N ARG A 344 -1.87 -24.21 -6.58
CA ARG A 344 -0.51 -24.35 -7.11
C ARG A 344 0.22 -25.63 -6.66
N LYS A 345 -0.27 -26.37 -5.66
CA LYS A 345 0.48 -27.40 -4.94
C LYS A 345 0.14 -28.86 -5.28
N CYS A 346 -0.76 -29.13 -6.19
CA CYS A 346 -1.06 -30.51 -6.58
C CYS A 346 -0.36 -30.86 -7.89
N GLY A 347 0.84 -31.45 -7.79
CA GLY A 347 1.54 -32.25 -8.79
C GLY A 347 1.49 -31.78 -10.24
N ALA A 348 2.58 -31.80 -10.82
CA ALA A 348 3.10 -31.52 -12.13
C ALA A 348 2.23 -30.89 -13.26
N ASP A 349 0.91 -31.06 -13.39
CA ASP A 349 0.24 -30.68 -14.66
C ASP A 349 -1.21 -30.19 -14.60
N ARG A 350 -1.72 -29.71 -13.45
CA ARG A 350 -3.09 -29.16 -13.40
C ARG A 350 -3.17 -27.82 -12.69
N TRP A 351 -3.44 -26.79 -13.46
CA TRP A 351 -3.80 -25.47 -13.02
C TRP A 351 -5.33 -25.38 -12.88
N ASP A 352 -5.87 -25.71 -11.69
CA ASP A 352 -7.30 -25.66 -11.45
C ASP A 352 -7.65 -24.32 -10.78
N ILE A 353 -8.60 -23.59 -11.37
CA ILE A 353 -9.22 -22.41 -10.79
C ILE A 353 -10.55 -22.85 -10.21
N GLN A 354 -10.75 -22.63 -8.91
CA GLN A 354 -11.99 -22.97 -8.21
C GLN A 354 -12.73 -21.70 -7.83
N VAL A 355 -14.03 -21.69 -8.11
CA VAL A 355 -14.93 -20.57 -7.75
C VAL A 355 -16.10 -21.16 -6.98
N PHE A 356 -16.27 -20.74 -5.73
CA PHE A 356 -17.32 -21.26 -4.83
C PHE A 356 -18.46 -20.26 -4.68
N PRO A 357 -19.73 -20.70 -4.63
CA PRO A 357 -20.87 -19.82 -4.32
C PRO A 357 -20.70 -19.17 -2.94
N THR A 358 -21.02 -17.89 -2.82
CA THR A 358 -21.05 -17.20 -1.53
C THR A 358 -22.19 -17.73 -0.68
N GLY A 359 -21.87 -18.19 0.55
CA GLY A 359 -22.84 -18.81 1.47
C GLY A 359 -22.83 -20.34 1.50
N ALA A 360 -22.04 -21.00 0.67
CA ALA A 360 -21.78 -22.41 0.82
C ALA A 360 -20.71 -22.62 1.90
N VAL A 361 -21.09 -23.16 3.04
CA VAL A 361 -20.15 -23.66 4.05
C VAL A 361 -19.60 -24.99 3.53
N PHE A 362 -18.44 -24.96 2.90
CA PHE A 362 -17.71 -26.18 2.57
C PHE A 362 -16.73 -26.49 3.69
N ASP A 363 -16.92 -27.62 4.33
CA ASP A 363 -15.91 -28.19 5.19
C ASP A 363 -14.75 -28.65 4.29
N VAL A 364 -13.56 -28.13 4.53
CA VAL A 364 -12.36 -28.46 3.74
C VAL A 364 -12.04 -29.95 3.75
N ALA A 365 -12.51 -30.68 4.78
CA ALA A 365 -12.39 -32.12 4.90
C ALA A 365 -13.22 -32.90 3.86
N ASP A 366 -14.41 -32.41 3.48
CA ASP A 366 -15.26 -33.09 2.51
C ASP A 366 -14.76 -32.93 1.05
N THR A 367 -13.98 -31.89 0.78
CA THR A 367 -13.45 -31.65 -0.59
C THR A 367 -12.27 -32.54 -0.91
N ILE A 368 -11.54 -33.02 0.09
CA ILE A 368 -10.40 -33.95 -0.09
C ILE A 368 -10.87 -35.37 -0.39
N GLY A 369 -12.04 -35.77 0.11
CA GLY A 369 -12.62 -37.10 -0.10
C GLY A 369 -13.22 -37.34 -1.50
N MET A 370 -13.47 -36.31 -2.28
CA MET A 370 -14.04 -36.41 -3.65
C MET A 370 -13.00 -36.56 -4.76
N LEU A 371 -11.71 -36.52 -4.43
CA LEU A 371 -10.61 -36.59 -5.42
C LEU A 371 -9.86 -37.93 -5.44
N ASP A 372 -10.30 -38.91 -4.64
CA ASP A 372 -9.71 -40.24 -4.55
C ASP A 372 -10.57 -41.36 -5.22
N GLU A 373 -11.60 -41.00 -6.04
CA GLU A 373 -12.32 -41.98 -6.85
C GLU A 373 -12.05 -41.81 -8.37
#